data_d0822e9a22ea89edd2075b082e6ada59
#
_entry.id   d0822e9a22ea89edd2075b082e6ada59
#
_cell.length_a   1.000
_cell.length_b   1.000
_cell.length_c   1.000
_cell.angle_alpha   90.00
_cell.angle_beta   90.00
_cell.angle_gamma   90.00
#
_symmetry.space_group_name_H-M   'P 1'
#
loop_
_entity.id
_entity.type
_entity.pdbx_description
1 polymer ?
#
loop_
_entity_poly.entity_id
_entity_poly.type
_entity_poly.pdbx_seq_one_letter_code
_entity_poly.pdbx_strand_id
1 'polypeptide(L)'
;FFIISFFPCEKKSYLRGNEVFMKHYDIIIIGAGPGGIFSAYELATKRPNLKIAVFEAGNRLEKRKCPIDGKRVTKCIHCKTCAIMNGFGGAGAFSDGKYNITNEFGGTLYEYIGKNKATELMEYVDEINMAYGGEGTRLYSSANSSFKRVCLQHNLHLLEASVRHLGTDKNYEVLSNLYNLLKDKVSFYFMTPVQNVAIMDNGDYEIITENETYTCEKCIISVGRSRSKWMEQICHNLEIPTNSSRVDIGVRVELPAEVFAPITDELYESKIVYQTEKYQDRVRTFCMNPKGAVVTENTNGIITVNGHSYENPALHTKNTNFALLVSKHFTEPFKDSNEYGESIARLSNMLGGGVMVQRFGDLIRGQRSNPKRIAESFLTPTLDATPGDLSLVMPKRILDGIIEMIYALDNIAPG
;
A
#
# COMPACT_ATOMS: atom_id res chain seq x y z
N PHE A 1 -12.58 -2.11 4.62
CA PHE A 1 -13.75 -2.93 4.25
C PHE A 1 -15.00 -2.10 4.42
N PHE A 2 -15.74 -1.83 3.33
CA PHE A 2 -17.07 -1.26 3.43
C PHE A 2 -18.07 -2.35 3.06
N ILE A 3 -18.85 -2.81 4.06
CA ILE A 3 -20.08 -3.58 3.84
C ILE A 3 -21.19 -2.57 3.81
N ILE A 4 -21.79 -2.34 2.63
CA ILE A 4 -22.91 -1.41 2.48
C ILE A 4 -24.21 -2.21 2.67
N SER A 5 -24.88 -1.97 3.78
CA SER A 5 -26.24 -2.47 4.04
C SER A 5 -27.13 -1.27 4.36
N PHE A 6 -28.08 -0.94 3.49
CA PHE A 6 -29.03 0.15 3.68
C PHE A 6 -30.46 -0.33 3.81
N PHE A 7 -31.26 0.41 4.59
CA PHE A 7 -32.70 0.33 4.68
C PHE A 7 -33.35 1.10 3.51
N PRO A 8 -34.52 0.71 3.03
CA PRO A 8 -35.09 1.23 1.80
C PRO A 8 -35.64 2.65 1.93
N CYS A 9 -35.30 3.51 0.97
CA CYS A 9 -35.98 4.78 0.72
C CYS A 9 -36.75 4.68 -0.58
N GLU A 10 -37.96 5.33 -0.63
CA GLU A 10 -38.99 5.13 -1.64
C GLU A 10 -38.67 5.69 -3.04
N LYS A 11 -39.00 4.90 -4.01
CA LYS A 11 -39.34 4.96 -5.44
C LYS A 11 -39.21 6.26 -6.25
N LYS A 12 -38.61 6.12 -7.44
CA LYS A 12 -39.22 6.54 -8.72
C LYS A 12 -38.77 5.65 -9.88
N SER A 13 -39.77 5.13 -10.59
CA SER A 13 -39.68 4.20 -11.72
C SER A 13 -39.48 4.89 -13.07
N TYR A 14 -38.69 4.30 -13.98
CA TYR A 14 -38.90 4.37 -15.42
C TYR A 14 -38.69 3.00 -16.10
N LEU A 15 -39.70 2.63 -16.90
CA LEU A 15 -39.85 1.36 -17.63
C LEU A 15 -39.23 1.44 -19.02
N ARG A 16 -38.56 0.42 -19.53
CA ARG A 16 -38.95 -0.63 -20.51
C ARG A 16 -37.83 -1.11 -21.40
N GLY A 17 -37.78 -2.43 -21.58
CA GLY A 17 -37.47 -3.03 -22.85
C GLY A 17 -36.27 -3.98 -22.89
N ASN A 18 -36.57 -5.27 -23.03
CA ASN A 18 -35.71 -6.45 -23.16
C ASN A 18 -35.16 -6.99 -21.83
N GLU A 19 -35.72 -8.11 -21.40
CA GLU A 19 -35.09 -8.96 -20.39
C GLU A 19 -33.77 -9.47 -20.95
N VAL A 20 -32.71 -8.68 -20.80
CA VAL A 20 -31.35 -9.19 -20.85
C VAL A 20 -31.22 -10.05 -19.60
N PHE A 21 -31.04 -11.35 -19.74
CA PHE A 21 -30.73 -12.24 -18.62
C PHE A 21 -29.42 -11.81 -18.01
N MET A 22 -29.51 -10.88 -17.03
CA MET A 22 -28.34 -10.45 -16.25
C MET A 22 -27.94 -11.59 -15.33
N LYS A 23 -26.65 -11.93 -15.30
CA LYS A 23 -26.13 -12.93 -14.35
C LYS A 23 -26.29 -12.38 -12.93
N HIS A 24 -27.01 -13.12 -12.11
CA HIS A 24 -27.26 -12.77 -10.71
C HIS A 24 -26.38 -13.58 -9.76
N TYR A 25 -25.85 -12.91 -8.75
CA TYR A 25 -25.05 -13.47 -7.66
C TYR A 25 -25.62 -13.05 -6.31
N ASP A 26 -25.44 -13.89 -5.29
CA ASP A 26 -25.78 -13.49 -3.92
C ASP A 26 -24.83 -12.36 -3.46
N ILE A 27 -23.54 -12.50 -3.79
CA ILE A 27 -22.52 -11.51 -3.42
C ILE A 27 -21.57 -11.23 -4.59
N ILE A 28 -21.35 -9.96 -4.88
CA ILE A 28 -20.27 -9.52 -5.77
C ILE A 28 -19.20 -8.78 -4.98
N ILE A 29 -17.95 -9.16 -5.20
CA ILE A 29 -16.76 -8.52 -4.64
C ILE A 29 -16.02 -7.79 -5.76
N ILE A 30 -15.77 -6.50 -5.59
CA ILE A 30 -15.04 -5.67 -6.55
C ILE A 30 -13.62 -5.44 -6.05
N GLY A 31 -12.65 -6.02 -6.73
CA GLY A 31 -11.22 -6.03 -6.39
C GLY A 31 -10.76 -7.35 -5.80
N ALA A 32 -9.70 -7.93 -6.39
CA ALA A 32 -9.04 -9.16 -5.94
C ALA A 32 -7.69 -8.87 -5.22
N GLY A 33 -7.61 -7.75 -4.53
CA GLY A 33 -6.56 -7.47 -3.54
C GLY A 33 -6.79 -8.26 -2.24
N PRO A 34 -5.93 -8.09 -1.21
CA PRO A 34 -6.08 -8.83 0.05
C PRO A 34 -7.48 -8.76 0.64
N GLY A 35 -8.11 -7.58 0.66
CA GLY A 35 -9.47 -7.43 1.16
C GLY A 35 -10.49 -8.27 0.42
N GLY A 36 -10.44 -8.31 -0.91
CA GLY A 36 -11.36 -9.13 -1.72
C GLY A 36 -11.08 -10.62 -1.60
N ILE A 37 -9.80 -11.02 -1.55
CA ILE A 37 -9.40 -12.43 -1.41
C ILE A 37 -9.89 -12.99 -0.06
N PHE A 38 -9.62 -12.30 1.04
CA PHE A 38 -10.05 -12.77 2.37
C PHE A 38 -11.57 -12.70 2.54
N SER A 39 -12.25 -11.73 1.92
CA SER A 39 -13.72 -11.73 1.86
C SER A 39 -14.27 -12.95 1.11
N ALA A 40 -13.70 -13.26 -0.05
CA ALA A 40 -14.07 -14.44 -0.83
C ALA A 40 -13.77 -15.74 -0.06
N TYR A 41 -12.62 -15.81 0.62
CA TYR A 41 -12.22 -16.94 1.45
C TYR A 41 -13.24 -17.20 2.57
N GLU A 42 -13.58 -16.18 3.36
CA GLU A 42 -14.53 -16.28 4.45
C GLU A 42 -15.92 -16.73 3.98
N LEU A 43 -16.41 -16.10 2.93
CA LEU A 43 -17.72 -16.41 2.38
C LEU A 43 -17.77 -17.82 1.78
N ALA A 44 -16.78 -18.18 0.95
CA ALA A 44 -16.76 -19.48 0.28
C ALA A 44 -16.52 -20.66 1.24
N THR A 45 -15.85 -20.42 2.38
CA THR A 45 -15.61 -21.46 3.39
C THR A 45 -16.75 -21.58 4.40
N LYS A 46 -17.29 -20.46 4.89
CA LYS A 46 -18.34 -20.46 5.92
C LYS A 46 -19.75 -20.52 5.35
N ARG A 47 -19.95 -20.19 4.08
CA ARG A 47 -21.24 -20.12 3.39
C ARG A 47 -21.14 -20.74 1.98
N PRO A 48 -20.84 -22.04 1.84
CA PRO A 48 -20.52 -22.68 0.57
C PRO A 48 -21.67 -22.68 -0.47
N ASN A 49 -22.88 -22.39 -0.04
CA ASN A 49 -24.06 -22.34 -0.92
C ASN A 49 -24.24 -20.99 -1.63
N LEU A 50 -23.49 -19.96 -1.23
CA LEU A 50 -23.59 -18.64 -1.86
C LEU A 50 -22.94 -18.63 -3.23
N LYS A 51 -23.61 -18.02 -4.19
CA LYS A 51 -23.05 -17.70 -5.50
C LYS A 51 -22.26 -16.41 -5.41
N ILE A 52 -20.95 -16.53 -5.46
CA ILE A 52 -20.03 -15.40 -5.27
C ILE A 52 -19.31 -15.10 -6.57
N ALA A 53 -19.20 -13.83 -6.93
CA ALA A 53 -18.33 -13.38 -8.01
C ALA A 53 -17.30 -12.37 -7.51
N VAL A 54 -16.10 -12.40 -8.11
CA VAL A 54 -15.03 -11.42 -7.86
C VAL A 54 -14.65 -10.78 -9.19
N PHE A 55 -14.76 -9.45 -9.26
CA PHE A 55 -14.36 -8.64 -10.41
C PHE A 55 -13.02 -7.99 -10.16
N GLU A 56 -12.05 -8.19 -11.06
CA GLU A 56 -10.70 -7.65 -10.94
C GLU A 56 -10.29 -6.97 -12.26
N ALA A 57 -9.78 -5.74 -12.12
CA ALA A 57 -9.35 -4.94 -13.26
C ALA A 57 -8.08 -5.48 -13.93
N GLY A 58 -7.25 -6.19 -13.19
CA GLY A 58 -6.01 -6.79 -13.67
C GLY A 58 -6.13 -8.29 -13.91
N ASN A 59 -4.99 -8.92 -14.16
CA ASN A 59 -4.90 -10.33 -14.50
C ASN A 59 -4.82 -11.24 -13.26
N ARG A 60 -5.03 -12.53 -13.49
CA ARG A 60 -4.72 -13.56 -12.51
C ARG A 60 -3.21 -13.64 -12.27
N LEU A 61 -2.82 -14.16 -11.11
CA LEU A 61 -1.47 -14.01 -10.56
C LEU A 61 -0.35 -14.41 -11.53
N GLU A 62 -0.45 -15.59 -12.15
CA GLU A 62 0.56 -16.13 -13.06
C GLU A 62 0.70 -15.37 -14.39
N LYS A 63 -0.30 -14.57 -14.75
CA LYS A 63 -0.29 -13.73 -15.96
C LYS A 63 0.12 -12.28 -15.69
N ARG A 64 0.38 -11.92 -14.44
CA ARG A 64 0.82 -10.58 -14.05
C ARG A 64 2.32 -10.45 -14.32
N LYS A 65 2.68 -9.79 -15.41
CA LYS A 65 4.08 -9.53 -15.79
C LYS A 65 4.25 -8.06 -16.18
N CYS A 66 5.20 -7.39 -15.53
CA CYS A 66 5.63 -6.07 -15.95
C CYS A 66 6.47 -6.19 -17.23
N PRO A 67 6.26 -5.33 -18.23
CA PRO A 67 7.07 -5.32 -19.44
C PRO A 67 8.54 -4.91 -19.22
N ILE A 68 8.86 -4.28 -18.09
CA ILE A 68 10.23 -3.87 -17.76
C ILE A 68 11.05 -5.15 -17.53
N ASP A 69 12.05 -5.36 -18.41
CA ASP A 69 12.96 -6.52 -18.38
C ASP A 69 14.42 -6.13 -18.11
N GLY A 70 14.68 -4.83 -17.93
CA GLY A 70 16.00 -4.26 -17.71
C GLY A 70 16.93 -4.29 -18.93
N LYS A 71 16.47 -4.81 -20.08
CA LYS A 71 17.24 -4.91 -21.33
C LYS A 71 16.59 -4.14 -22.46
N ARG A 72 15.39 -4.58 -22.92
CA ARG A 72 14.63 -3.94 -24.02
C ARG A 72 13.76 -2.82 -23.49
N VAL A 73 13.12 -3.04 -22.34
CA VAL A 73 12.25 -2.08 -21.68
C VAL A 73 12.87 -1.77 -20.31
N THR A 74 13.51 -0.61 -20.22
CA THR A 74 14.20 -0.17 -18.99
C THR A 74 13.36 0.81 -18.16
N LYS A 75 12.33 1.41 -18.73
CA LYS A 75 11.45 2.41 -18.09
C LYS A 75 9.98 1.99 -18.18
N CYS A 76 9.17 2.54 -17.29
CA CYS A 76 7.73 2.29 -17.28
C CYS A 76 7.08 2.79 -18.59
N ILE A 77 6.31 1.91 -19.25
CA ILE A 77 5.59 2.20 -20.50
C ILE A 77 4.14 2.65 -20.29
N HIS A 78 3.74 2.94 -19.05
CA HIS A 78 2.41 3.41 -18.66
C HIS A 78 1.27 2.52 -19.20
N CYS A 79 1.32 1.21 -18.90
CA CYS A 79 0.27 0.26 -19.29
C CYS A 79 -1.12 0.72 -18.83
N LYS A 80 -2.16 0.54 -19.67
CA LYS A 80 -3.57 0.86 -19.33
C LYS A 80 -4.00 0.24 -17.98
N THR A 81 -3.56 -1.00 -17.72
CA THR A 81 -3.69 -1.65 -16.41
C THR A 81 -2.31 -2.12 -15.98
N CYS A 82 -1.78 -1.54 -14.91
CA CYS A 82 -0.46 -1.88 -14.40
C CYS A 82 -0.44 -3.27 -13.79
N ALA A 83 0.37 -4.19 -14.34
CA ALA A 83 0.45 -5.56 -13.87
C ALA A 83 1.05 -5.69 -12.45
N ILE A 84 1.81 -4.70 -11.98
CA ILE A 84 2.34 -4.67 -10.61
C ILE A 84 1.27 -4.21 -9.61
N MET A 85 0.45 -3.22 -9.97
CA MET A 85 -0.51 -2.60 -9.05
C MET A 85 -1.87 -3.29 -9.05
N ASN A 86 -2.27 -3.92 -10.18
CA ASN A 86 -3.60 -4.51 -10.36
C ASN A 86 -3.50 -6.00 -10.71
N GLY A 87 -4.51 -6.77 -10.31
CA GLY A 87 -4.62 -8.20 -10.50
C GLY A 87 -4.78 -8.95 -9.19
N PHE A 88 -4.90 -10.26 -9.26
CA PHE A 88 -5.04 -11.11 -8.07
C PHE A 88 -3.88 -10.91 -7.10
N GLY A 89 -4.19 -10.66 -5.84
CA GLY A 89 -3.23 -10.26 -4.80
C GLY A 89 -3.03 -8.75 -4.69
N GLY A 90 -3.59 -7.94 -5.61
CA GLY A 90 -3.45 -6.47 -5.60
C GLY A 90 -2.00 -6.00 -5.72
N ALA A 91 -1.71 -4.79 -5.24
CA ALA A 91 -0.36 -4.22 -5.23
C ALA A 91 0.61 -4.99 -4.33
N GLY A 92 0.09 -5.74 -3.34
CA GLY A 92 0.90 -6.54 -2.41
C GLY A 92 1.47 -7.84 -3.00
N ALA A 93 0.98 -8.32 -4.14
CA ALA A 93 1.35 -9.64 -4.68
C ALA A 93 2.85 -9.80 -4.98
N PHE A 94 3.52 -8.71 -5.34
CA PHE A 94 4.95 -8.70 -5.64
C PHE A 94 5.75 -7.87 -4.62
N SER A 95 5.14 -7.56 -3.48
CA SER A 95 5.86 -6.97 -2.36
C SER A 95 6.68 -8.03 -1.63
N ASP A 96 7.43 -7.61 -0.64
CA ASP A 96 8.18 -8.49 0.25
C ASP A 96 7.31 -9.26 1.28
N GLY A 97 5.98 -9.15 1.17
CA GLY A 97 5.05 -9.94 1.97
C GLY A 97 5.14 -9.67 3.48
N LYS A 98 5.19 -8.40 3.86
CA LYS A 98 5.10 -8.00 5.27
C LYS A 98 3.66 -7.92 5.75
N TYR A 99 3.33 -8.74 6.75
CA TYR A 99 2.05 -8.72 7.45
C TYR A 99 2.24 -8.13 8.84
N ASN A 100 1.59 -6.99 9.07
CA ASN A 100 1.71 -6.24 10.31
C ASN A 100 0.53 -6.58 11.23
N ILE A 101 0.81 -7.14 12.41
CA ILE A 101 -0.16 -7.47 13.45
C ILE A 101 -0.06 -6.38 14.52
N THR A 102 -0.75 -5.27 14.30
CA THR A 102 -0.73 -4.12 15.19
C THR A 102 -1.79 -3.09 14.80
N ASN A 103 -2.31 -2.36 15.78
CA ASN A 103 -3.17 -1.19 15.57
C ASN A 103 -2.39 0.12 15.43
N GLU A 104 -1.04 0.09 15.52
CA GLU A 104 -0.21 1.31 15.60
C GLU A 104 0.39 1.74 14.24
N PHE A 105 0.39 0.85 13.24
CA PHE A 105 1.06 1.10 11.96
C PHE A 105 0.20 1.83 10.91
N GLY A 106 -1.03 2.13 11.23
CA GLY A 106 -2.01 2.79 10.38
C GLY A 106 -3.26 1.94 10.21
N GLY A 107 -4.26 2.54 9.57
CA GLY A 107 -5.61 1.99 9.54
C GLY A 107 -6.40 2.38 10.79
N THR A 108 -7.72 2.29 10.70
CA THR A 108 -8.65 2.72 11.73
C THR A 108 -9.67 1.64 12.07
N LEU A 109 -9.41 0.38 11.71
CA LEU A 109 -10.33 -0.72 11.95
C LEU A 109 -10.73 -0.84 13.43
N TYR A 110 -9.78 -0.57 14.32
CA TYR A 110 -10.00 -0.61 15.77
C TYR A 110 -11.02 0.44 16.26
N GLU A 111 -11.26 1.51 15.53
CA GLU A 111 -12.27 2.52 15.86
C GLU A 111 -13.70 1.96 15.69
N TYR A 112 -13.87 0.97 14.80
CA TYR A 112 -15.15 0.34 14.51
C TYR A 112 -15.42 -0.92 15.35
N ILE A 113 -14.40 -1.75 15.59
CA ILE A 113 -14.58 -3.06 16.25
C ILE A 113 -13.81 -3.21 17.56
N GLY A 114 -13.06 -2.20 17.99
CA GLY A 114 -12.20 -2.21 19.17
C GLY A 114 -10.84 -2.85 18.90
N LYS A 115 -9.83 -2.47 19.71
CA LYS A 115 -8.43 -2.87 19.50
C LYS A 115 -8.22 -4.40 19.57
N ASN A 116 -8.84 -5.05 20.53
CA ASN A 116 -8.66 -6.51 20.73
C ASN A 116 -9.18 -7.29 19.52
N LYS A 117 -10.42 -7.03 19.10
CA LYS A 117 -11.00 -7.70 17.93
C LYS A 117 -10.24 -7.40 16.63
N ALA A 118 -9.72 -6.17 16.48
CA ALA A 118 -8.90 -5.83 15.33
C ALA A 118 -7.59 -6.64 15.32
N THR A 119 -6.95 -6.83 16.49
CA THR A 119 -5.75 -7.66 16.62
C THR A 119 -6.06 -9.14 16.35
N GLU A 120 -7.11 -9.69 16.98
CA GLU A 120 -7.58 -11.06 16.73
C GLU A 120 -7.85 -11.34 15.25
N LEU A 121 -8.43 -10.36 14.52
CA LEU A 121 -8.64 -10.50 13.08
C LEU A 121 -7.33 -10.51 12.29
N MET A 122 -6.34 -9.70 12.68
CA MET A 122 -5.02 -9.71 12.04
C MET A 122 -4.28 -11.02 12.29
N GLU A 123 -4.36 -11.55 13.52
CA GLU A 123 -3.81 -12.87 13.90
C GLU A 123 -4.48 -13.98 13.09
N TYR A 124 -5.80 -13.95 12.96
CA TYR A 124 -6.55 -14.91 12.14
C TYR A 124 -6.13 -14.88 10.67
N VAL A 125 -5.89 -13.69 10.10
CA VAL A 125 -5.33 -13.57 8.73
C VAL A 125 -3.93 -14.16 8.64
N ASP A 126 -3.09 -13.99 9.67
CA ASP A 126 -1.76 -14.59 9.73
C ASP A 126 -1.84 -16.13 9.78
N GLU A 127 -2.76 -16.70 10.57
CA GLU A 127 -3.01 -18.14 10.63
C GLU A 127 -3.38 -18.70 9.24
N ILE A 128 -4.24 -17.99 8.50
CA ILE A 128 -4.59 -18.38 7.12
C ILE A 128 -3.34 -18.34 6.23
N ASN A 129 -2.52 -17.30 6.31
CA ASN A 129 -1.30 -17.21 5.53
C ASN A 129 -0.35 -18.36 5.85
N MET A 130 -0.22 -18.72 7.14
CA MET A 130 0.60 -19.88 7.56
C MET A 130 0.07 -21.19 6.98
N ALA A 131 -1.25 -21.42 7.05
CA ALA A 131 -1.88 -22.63 6.54
C ALA A 131 -1.75 -22.80 5.02
N TYR A 132 -1.57 -21.69 4.29
CA TYR A 132 -1.51 -21.72 2.82
C TYR A 132 -0.11 -21.45 2.23
N GLY A 133 0.98 -21.66 3.00
CA GLY A 133 2.35 -21.65 2.49
C GLY A 133 3.31 -20.74 3.23
N GLY A 134 2.84 -19.98 4.23
CA GLY A 134 3.68 -19.12 5.07
C GLY A 134 4.43 -19.86 6.17
N GLU A 135 4.21 -21.16 6.34
CA GLU A 135 4.81 -21.95 7.42
C GLU A 135 6.34 -21.87 7.43
N GLY A 136 6.91 -21.82 8.62
CA GLY A 136 8.35 -21.70 8.83
C GLY A 136 8.92 -20.28 8.74
N THR A 137 8.10 -19.26 8.45
CA THR A 137 8.57 -17.86 8.45
C THR A 137 8.58 -17.27 9.85
N ARG A 138 9.58 -16.40 10.10
CA ARG A 138 9.76 -15.77 11.41
C ARG A 138 8.72 -14.68 11.66
N LEU A 139 8.17 -14.65 12.86
CA LEU A 139 7.42 -13.53 13.40
C LEU A 139 8.36 -12.67 14.26
N TYR A 140 8.60 -11.43 13.82
CA TYR A 140 9.36 -10.44 14.58
C TYR A 140 8.42 -9.69 15.52
N SER A 141 8.91 -9.27 16.68
CA SER A 141 8.11 -8.48 17.63
C SER A 141 8.96 -7.42 18.31
N SER A 142 8.42 -6.22 18.40
CA SER A 142 9.04 -5.11 19.13
C SER A 142 8.58 -5.00 20.59
N ALA A 143 7.68 -5.87 21.05
CA ALA A 143 7.06 -5.77 22.39
C ALA A 143 8.10 -5.74 23.53
N ASN A 144 9.14 -6.60 23.45
CA ASN A 144 10.19 -6.73 24.47
C ASN A 144 11.56 -6.22 24.00
N SER A 145 11.61 -5.40 22.94
CA SER A 145 12.86 -4.90 22.42
C SER A 145 13.52 -3.92 23.38
N SER A 146 14.83 -4.07 23.56
CA SER A 146 15.67 -3.12 24.30
C SER A 146 15.75 -1.75 23.61
N PHE A 147 15.53 -1.70 22.30
CA PHE A 147 15.50 -0.46 21.53
C PHE A 147 14.38 0.49 21.93
N LYS A 148 13.30 0.02 22.56
CA LYS A 148 12.30 0.93 23.14
C LYS A 148 12.93 1.95 24.10
N ARG A 149 13.77 1.45 25.01
CA ARG A 149 14.47 2.32 25.98
C ARG A 149 15.45 3.26 25.30
N VAL A 150 16.21 2.75 24.34
CA VAL A 150 17.17 3.56 23.56
C VAL A 150 16.44 4.68 22.81
N CYS A 151 15.34 4.38 22.14
CA CYS A 151 14.52 5.37 21.47
C CYS A 151 14.03 6.46 22.43
N LEU A 152 13.47 6.07 23.59
CA LEU A 152 12.96 7.02 24.58
C LEU A 152 14.04 7.97 25.14
N GLN A 153 15.28 7.49 25.27
CA GLN A 153 16.41 8.31 25.72
C GLN A 153 16.77 9.44 24.74
N HIS A 154 16.33 9.31 23.46
CA HIS A 154 16.60 10.26 22.39
C HIS A 154 15.32 10.90 21.81
N ASN A 155 14.26 10.99 22.61
CA ASN A 155 12.96 11.56 22.20
C ASN A 155 12.34 10.87 20.99
N LEU A 156 12.71 9.62 20.76
CA LEU A 156 12.12 8.75 19.75
C LEU A 156 11.16 7.76 20.40
N HIS A 157 10.17 7.30 19.64
CA HIS A 157 9.21 6.33 20.15
C HIS A 157 9.10 5.15 19.19
N LEU A 158 9.54 3.96 19.62
CA LEU A 158 9.38 2.71 18.88
C LEU A 158 7.95 2.18 19.08
N LEU A 159 7.19 2.07 17.98
CA LEU A 159 5.83 1.53 18.01
C LEU A 159 5.85 0.01 18.23
N GLU A 160 4.85 -0.47 18.97
CA GLU A 160 4.71 -1.91 19.21
C GLU A 160 4.02 -2.60 18.04
N ALA A 161 4.63 -3.66 17.57
CA ALA A 161 4.09 -4.50 16.52
C ALA A 161 4.66 -5.90 16.56
N SER A 162 3.88 -6.85 16.05
CA SER A 162 4.40 -8.10 15.51
C SER A 162 4.34 -8.03 13.99
N VAL A 163 5.42 -8.44 13.33
CA VAL A 163 5.57 -8.37 11.88
C VAL A 163 5.99 -9.73 11.35
N ARG A 164 5.18 -10.31 10.47
CA ARG A 164 5.59 -11.48 9.72
C ARG A 164 6.15 -11.06 8.37
N HIS A 165 7.34 -11.54 8.08
CA HIS A 165 7.97 -11.35 6.77
C HIS A 165 7.96 -12.67 6.02
N LEU A 166 7.17 -12.73 4.94
CA LEU A 166 7.08 -13.92 4.08
C LEU A 166 8.17 -13.95 3.00
N GLY A 167 8.64 -12.78 2.59
CA GLY A 167 9.38 -12.65 1.34
C GLY A 167 8.46 -12.72 0.12
N THR A 168 8.96 -12.29 -1.03
CA THR A 168 8.18 -12.26 -2.28
C THR A 168 7.77 -13.67 -2.73
N ASP A 169 8.65 -14.63 -2.56
CA ASP A 169 8.48 -16.02 -3.02
C ASP A 169 7.35 -16.72 -2.26
N LYS A 170 7.38 -16.68 -0.92
CA LYS A 170 6.33 -17.29 -0.10
C LYS A 170 5.01 -16.52 -0.16
N ASN A 171 5.06 -15.20 -0.30
CA ASN A 171 3.86 -14.42 -0.53
C ASN A 171 3.16 -14.83 -1.83
N TYR A 172 3.94 -15.08 -2.89
CA TYR A 172 3.40 -15.62 -4.15
C TYR A 172 2.80 -17.01 -3.97
N GLU A 173 3.44 -17.89 -3.20
CA GLU A 173 2.97 -19.24 -2.89
C GLU A 173 1.63 -19.19 -2.14
N VAL A 174 1.53 -18.38 -1.07
CA VAL A 174 0.30 -18.18 -0.30
C VAL A 174 -0.85 -17.71 -1.20
N LEU A 175 -0.61 -16.71 -2.03
CA LEU A 175 -1.62 -16.18 -2.95
C LEU A 175 -2.04 -17.22 -4.00
N SER A 176 -1.09 -18.02 -4.51
CA SER A 176 -1.38 -19.11 -5.47
C SER A 176 -2.24 -20.19 -4.84
N ASN A 177 -1.95 -20.57 -3.60
CA ASN A 177 -2.70 -21.58 -2.87
C ASN A 177 -4.12 -21.09 -2.53
N LEU A 178 -4.26 -19.83 -2.10
CA LEU A 178 -5.58 -19.22 -1.89
C LEU A 178 -6.39 -19.14 -3.19
N TYR A 179 -5.75 -18.80 -4.32
CA TYR A 179 -6.42 -18.81 -5.61
C TYR A 179 -6.91 -20.23 -5.98
N ASN A 180 -6.06 -21.24 -5.81
CA ASN A 180 -6.40 -22.61 -6.11
C ASN A 180 -7.56 -23.14 -5.25
N LEU A 181 -7.67 -22.72 -3.99
CA LEU A 181 -8.81 -23.02 -3.13
C LEU A 181 -10.10 -22.39 -3.62
N LEU A 182 -10.02 -21.14 -4.11
CA LEU A 182 -11.19 -20.30 -4.42
C LEU A 182 -11.71 -20.48 -5.85
N LYS A 183 -10.86 -20.81 -6.81
CA LYS A 183 -11.19 -20.81 -8.25
C LYS A 183 -12.38 -21.67 -8.64
N ASP A 184 -12.65 -22.73 -7.89
CA ASP A 184 -13.76 -23.67 -8.16
C ASP A 184 -15.02 -23.34 -7.31
N LYS A 185 -14.91 -22.39 -6.38
CA LYS A 185 -15.99 -21.98 -5.47
C LYS A 185 -16.53 -20.58 -5.77
N VAL A 186 -15.75 -19.77 -6.48
CA VAL A 186 -16.02 -18.36 -6.74
C VAL A 186 -15.82 -18.08 -8.22
N SER A 187 -16.73 -17.34 -8.84
CA SER A 187 -16.62 -16.90 -10.23
C SER A 187 -15.67 -15.70 -10.32
N PHE A 188 -14.46 -15.89 -10.86
CA PHE A 188 -13.51 -14.81 -11.07
C PHE A 188 -13.61 -14.20 -12.46
N TYR A 189 -13.78 -12.88 -12.53
CA TYR A 189 -13.77 -12.06 -13.74
C TYR A 189 -12.52 -11.17 -13.74
N PHE A 190 -11.47 -11.67 -14.40
CA PHE A 190 -10.22 -10.92 -14.57
C PHE A 190 -10.27 -10.02 -15.79
N MET A 191 -9.44 -8.95 -15.80
CA MET A 191 -9.44 -7.94 -16.86
C MET A 191 -10.82 -7.30 -17.08
N THR A 192 -11.63 -7.27 -16.03
CA THR A 192 -13.02 -6.81 -16.05
C THR A 192 -13.21 -5.68 -15.02
N PRO A 193 -12.73 -4.46 -15.35
CA PRO A 193 -12.91 -3.32 -14.46
C PRO A 193 -14.39 -2.95 -14.36
N VAL A 194 -14.90 -2.88 -13.15
CA VAL A 194 -16.25 -2.34 -12.89
C VAL A 194 -16.24 -0.84 -13.14
N GLN A 195 -17.20 -0.37 -13.93
CA GLN A 195 -17.34 1.04 -14.28
C GLN A 195 -18.26 1.79 -13.31
N ASN A 196 -19.39 1.17 -12.94
CA ASN A 196 -20.33 1.77 -12.03
C ASN A 196 -21.02 0.72 -11.15
N VAL A 197 -21.55 1.19 -10.03
CA VAL A 197 -22.41 0.44 -9.12
C VAL A 197 -23.63 1.29 -8.86
N ALA A 198 -24.82 0.71 -9.05
CA ALA A 198 -26.09 1.36 -8.80
C ALA A 198 -26.98 0.51 -7.87
N ILE A 199 -27.95 1.13 -7.23
CA ILE A 199 -28.95 0.44 -6.43
C ILE A 199 -30.23 0.33 -7.28
N MET A 200 -30.75 -0.87 -7.38
CA MET A 200 -31.99 -1.17 -8.09
C MET A 200 -33.23 -0.92 -7.21
N ASP A 201 -34.42 -0.81 -7.82
CA ASP A 201 -35.67 -0.58 -7.10
C ASP A 201 -36.02 -1.67 -6.07
N ASN A 202 -35.54 -2.91 -6.29
CA ASN A 202 -35.71 -4.02 -5.35
C ASN A 202 -34.69 -4.06 -4.21
N GLY A 203 -33.73 -3.12 -4.18
CA GLY A 203 -32.67 -3.03 -3.19
C GLY A 203 -31.42 -3.84 -3.51
N ASP A 204 -31.39 -4.55 -4.63
CA ASP A 204 -30.19 -5.21 -5.16
C ASP A 204 -29.21 -4.20 -5.76
N TYR A 205 -28.01 -4.65 -6.03
CA TYR A 205 -26.98 -3.84 -6.68
C TYR A 205 -26.83 -4.25 -8.15
N GLU A 206 -26.77 -3.25 -9.02
CA GLU A 206 -26.39 -3.38 -10.42
C GLU A 206 -24.90 -3.06 -10.58
N ILE A 207 -24.15 -3.99 -11.16
CA ILE A 207 -22.70 -3.90 -11.36
C ILE A 207 -22.43 -3.79 -12.86
N ILE A 208 -22.01 -2.61 -13.28
CA ILE A 208 -21.83 -2.26 -14.69
C ILE A 208 -20.35 -2.39 -15.07
N THR A 209 -20.07 -3.21 -16.07
CA THR A 209 -18.74 -3.35 -16.71
C THR A 209 -18.76 -2.78 -18.14
N GLU A 210 -17.66 -2.85 -18.84
CA GLU A 210 -17.59 -2.37 -20.23
C GLU A 210 -18.51 -3.19 -21.17
N ASN A 211 -18.65 -4.49 -20.93
CA ASN A 211 -19.31 -5.42 -21.84
C ASN A 211 -20.66 -5.96 -21.34
N GLU A 212 -20.80 -6.12 -20.04
CA GLU A 212 -21.95 -6.80 -19.43
C GLU A 212 -22.36 -6.09 -18.13
N THR A 213 -23.62 -6.31 -17.75
CA THR A 213 -24.18 -5.88 -16.47
C THR A 213 -24.53 -7.11 -15.65
N TYR A 214 -24.27 -7.04 -14.35
CA TYR A 214 -24.51 -8.09 -13.37
C TYR A 214 -25.34 -7.54 -12.21
N THR A 215 -26.01 -8.44 -11.48
CA THR A 215 -26.77 -8.05 -10.29
C THR A 215 -26.37 -8.86 -9.08
N CYS A 216 -26.51 -8.30 -7.88
CA CYS A 216 -26.30 -9.02 -6.63
C CYS A 216 -27.08 -8.44 -5.48
N GLU A 217 -27.38 -9.29 -4.48
CA GLU A 217 -28.01 -8.87 -3.24
C GLU A 217 -27.07 -8.01 -2.36
N LYS A 218 -25.77 -8.33 -2.35
CA LYS A 218 -24.75 -7.62 -1.57
C LYS A 218 -23.52 -7.34 -2.43
N CYS A 219 -22.97 -6.13 -2.27
CA CYS A 219 -21.76 -5.71 -2.94
C CYS A 219 -20.67 -5.38 -1.92
N ILE A 220 -19.48 -5.98 -2.10
CA ILE A 220 -18.28 -5.65 -1.32
C ILE A 220 -17.29 -4.94 -2.24
N ILE A 221 -16.95 -3.68 -1.92
CA ILE A 221 -15.97 -2.92 -2.69
C ILE A 221 -14.64 -2.91 -1.96
N SER A 222 -13.61 -3.51 -2.57
CA SER A 222 -12.28 -3.68 -2.02
C SER A 222 -11.19 -3.27 -3.02
N VAL A 223 -11.34 -2.08 -3.59
CA VAL A 223 -10.40 -1.51 -4.55
C VAL A 223 -9.24 -0.82 -3.85
N GLY A 224 -8.07 -0.87 -4.45
CA GLY A 224 -6.86 -0.25 -3.91
C GLY A 224 -6.71 1.23 -4.31
N ARG A 225 -5.53 1.80 -4.01
CA ARG A 225 -5.17 3.21 -4.28
C ARG A 225 -5.42 3.65 -5.73
N SER A 226 -5.14 2.79 -6.69
CA SER A 226 -5.33 3.08 -8.11
C SER A 226 -6.76 3.41 -8.51
N ARG A 227 -7.74 3.04 -7.67
CA ARG A 227 -9.16 3.25 -7.90
C ARG A 227 -9.82 4.15 -6.84
N SER A 228 -9.03 4.90 -6.07
CA SER A 228 -9.56 5.79 -5.02
C SER A 228 -10.55 6.83 -5.56
N LYS A 229 -10.22 7.48 -6.67
CA LYS A 229 -11.12 8.47 -7.34
C LYS A 229 -12.40 7.83 -7.87
N TRP A 230 -12.32 6.61 -8.40
CA TRP A 230 -13.50 5.85 -8.78
C TRP A 230 -14.37 5.52 -7.57
N MET A 231 -13.76 5.10 -6.45
CA MET A 231 -14.51 4.82 -5.21
C MET A 231 -15.20 6.06 -4.66
N GLU A 232 -14.54 7.22 -4.70
CA GLU A 232 -15.12 8.50 -4.32
C GLU A 232 -16.34 8.84 -5.17
N GLN A 233 -16.25 8.63 -6.51
CA GLN A 233 -17.38 8.82 -7.41
C GLN A 233 -18.53 7.85 -7.09
N ILE A 234 -18.26 6.58 -6.79
CA ILE A 234 -19.29 5.61 -6.38
C ILE A 234 -19.96 6.06 -5.07
N CYS A 235 -19.18 6.49 -4.08
CA CYS A 235 -19.73 7.02 -2.83
C CYS A 235 -20.64 8.23 -3.09
N HIS A 236 -20.19 9.15 -3.94
CA HIS A 236 -21.01 10.31 -4.32
C HIS A 236 -22.31 9.89 -5.01
N ASN A 237 -22.24 8.97 -5.98
CA ASN A 237 -23.42 8.49 -6.72
C ASN A 237 -24.44 7.75 -5.82
N LEU A 238 -23.94 7.08 -4.79
CA LEU A 238 -24.74 6.33 -3.81
C LEU A 238 -25.07 7.15 -2.55
N GLU A 239 -24.81 8.46 -2.56
CA GLU A 239 -25.03 9.39 -1.44
C GLU A 239 -24.37 8.94 -0.13
N ILE A 240 -23.21 8.25 -0.22
CA ILE A 240 -22.42 7.81 0.92
C ILE A 240 -21.47 8.94 1.33
N PRO A 241 -21.56 9.46 2.57
CA PRO A 241 -20.68 10.52 3.01
C PRO A 241 -19.24 10.04 3.11
N THR A 242 -18.31 10.87 2.64
CA THR A 242 -16.87 10.63 2.73
C THR A 242 -16.18 11.72 3.52
N ASN A 243 -15.09 11.35 4.18
CA ASN A 243 -14.24 12.28 4.92
C ASN A 243 -12.82 12.23 4.37
N SER A 244 -12.15 13.39 4.36
CA SER A 244 -10.74 13.46 4.02
C SER A 244 -9.90 12.71 5.06
N SER A 245 -8.99 11.87 4.59
CA SER A 245 -8.04 11.16 5.43
C SER A 245 -6.74 11.94 5.58
N ARG A 246 -5.86 11.46 6.48
CA ARG A 246 -4.47 11.92 6.54
C ARG A 246 -3.73 11.52 5.27
N VAL A 247 -2.78 12.37 4.87
CA VAL A 247 -1.81 12.04 3.81
C VAL A 247 -0.41 12.04 4.43
N ASP A 248 0.37 11.04 4.03
CA ASP A 248 1.78 10.94 4.41
C ASP A 248 2.65 11.42 3.23
N ILE A 249 3.50 12.41 3.51
CA ILE A 249 4.42 12.97 2.51
C ILE A 249 5.84 12.82 3.05
N GLY A 250 6.75 12.37 2.20
CA GLY A 250 8.11 12.16 2.64
C GLY A 250 9.06 11.72 1.55
N VAL A 251 10.18 11.18 1.98
CA VAL A 251 11.26 10.69 1.14
C VAL A 251 11.61 9.27 1.51
N ARG A 252 12.22 8.54 0.59
CA ARG A 252 12.88 7.29 0.91
C ARG A 252 14.37 7.55 1.13
N VAL A 253 14.84 7.14 2.30
CA VAL A 253 16.24 7.22 2.70
C VAL A 253 16.92 5.90 2.37
N GLU A 254 18.15 5.96 1.89
CA GLU A 254 19.01 4.83 1.63
C GLU A 254 20.36 5.06 2.33
N LEU A 255 20.84 4.06 3.06
CA LEU A 255 22.08 4.13 3.86
C LEU A 255 22.77 2.76 3.90
N PRO A 256 24.06 2.68 4.28
CA PRO A 256 24.75 1.41 4.43
C PRO A 256 24.01 0.48 5.41
N ALA A 257 23.84 -0.78 5.04
CA ALA A 257 23.08 -1.74 5.84
C ALA A 257 23.65 -1.91 7.26
N GLU A 258 24.96 -1.77 7.41
CA GLU A 258 25.67 -1.90 8.67
C GLU A 258 25.21 -0.88 9.72
N VAL A 259 24.83 0.34 9.30
CA VAL A 259 24.37 1.42 10.20
C VAL A 259 23.10 1.01 10.94
N PHE A 260 22.14 0.41 10.24
CA PHE A 260 20.88 -0.02 10.83
C PHE A 260 20.84 -1.50 11.21
N ALA A 261 21.90 -2.29 10.95
CA ALA A 261 21.95 -3.72 11.27
C ALA A 261 21.57 -4.03 12.73
N PRO A 262 22.05 -3.29 13.76
CA PRO A 262 21.65 -3.58 15.14
C PRO A 262 20.13 -3.56 15.36
N ILE A 263 19.42 -2.69 14.64
CA ILE A 263 17.95 -2.55 14.74
C ILE A 263 17.25 -3.57 13.85
N THR A 264 17.72 -3.73 12.60
CA THR A 264 17.04 -4.57 11.60
C THR A 264 17.23 -6.06 11.83
N ASP A 265 18.34 -6.48 12.42
CA ASP A 265 18.60 -7.89 12.75
C ASP A 265 17.69 -8.37 13.90
N GLU A 266 17.30 -7.48 14.81
CA GLU A 266 16.34 -7.77 15.90
C GLU A 266 14.90 -7.64 15.43
N LEU A 267 14.54 -6.51 14.81
CA LEU A 267 13.16 -6.10 14.58
C LEU A 267 12.69 -6.29 13.14
N TYR A 268 13.60 -6.48 12.19
CA TYR A 268 13.39 -6.46 10.75
C TYR A 268 12.78 -5.14 10.26
N GLU A 269 11.55 -4.84 10.67
CA GLU A 269 10.87 -3.55 10.43
C GLU A 269 10.62 -2.83 11.74
N SER A 270 11.26 -1.67 11.92
CA SER A 270 11.02 -0.78 13.06
C SER A 270 10.26 0.46 12.62
N LYS A 271 9.14 0.76 13.28
CA LYS A 271 8.45 2.03 13.12
C LYS A 271 8.76 2.93 14.29
N ILE A 272 9.64 3.87 14.03
CA ILE A 272 10.13 4.85 15.00
C ILE A 272 9.46 6.18 14.67
N VAL A 273 8.89 6.78 15.69
CA VAL A 273 8.18 8.07 15.62
C VAL A 273 9.01 9.13 16.34
N TYR A 274 9.07 10.29 15.73
CA TYR A 274 9.65 11.50 16.27
C TYR A 274 8.64 12.64 16.23
N GLN A 275 8.56 13.42 17.30
CA GLN A 275 7.79 14.66 17.33
C GLN A 275 8.76 15.80 17.09
N THR A 276 8.62 16.52 15.96
CA THR A 276 9.56 17.60 15.62
C THR A 276 9.49 18.72 16.65
N GLU A 277 10.66 19.27 16.99
CA GLU A 277 10.75 20.37 17.97
C GLU A 277 10.10 21.65 17.43
N LYS A 278 10.41 21.97 16.17
CA LYS A 278 10.00 23.22 15.55
C LYS A 278 8.50 23.31 15.25
N TYR A 279 7.91 22.25 14.72
CA TYR A 279 6.55 22.30 14.20
C TYR A 279 5.57 21.39 14.95
N GLN A 280 6.07 20.58 15.88
CA GLN A 280 5.30 19.56 16.59
C GLN A 280 4.60 18.60 15.63
N ASP A 281 5.21 18.35 14.46
CA ASP A 281 4.73 17.40 13.49
C ASP A 281 5.25 16.00 13.80
N ARG A 282 4.41 15.01 13.57
CA ARG A 282 4.79 13.61 13.70
C ARG A 282 5.51 13.15 12.44
N VAL A 283 6.77 12.74 12.59
CA VAL A 283 7.55 12.08 11.55
C VAL A 283 7.80 10.64 11.94
N ARG A 284 7.74 9.73 10.99
CA ARG A 284 7.95 8.31 11.28
C ARG A 284 8.75 7.58 10.20
N THR A 285 9.48 6.55 10.59
CA THR A 285 10.00 5.56 9.65
C THR A 285 8.85 4.70 9.11
N PHE A 286 8.98 4.24 7.87
CA PHE A 286 7.97 3.39 7.24
C PHE A 286 8.60 2.45 6.20
N CYS A 287 8.05 1.24 6.07
CA CYS A 287 8.45 0.25 5.07
C CYS A 287 9.97 0.09 4.99
N MET A 288 10.57 -0.37 6.10
CA MET A 288 12.01 -0.63 6.19
C MET A 288 12.36 -1.90 5.43
N ASN A 289 13.44 -1.85 4.66
CA ASN A 289 13.91 -2.95 3.82
C ASN A 289 15.39 -3.16 4.08
N PRO A 290 15.74 -4.05 5.03
CA PRO A 290 17.12 -4.41 5.30
C PRO A 290 17.76 -5.06 4.08
N LYS A 291 18.98 -4.61 3.72
CA LYS A 291 19.73 -5.09 2.55
C LYS A 291 18.91 -5.12 1.26
N GLY A 292 17.95 -4.19 1.15
CA GLY A 292 16.97 -4.09 0.08
C GLY A 292 17.33 -3.03 -0.96
N ALA A 293 16.53 -2.98 -2.02
CA ALA A 293 16.64 -2.00 -3.09
C ALA A 293 15.49 -1.00 -3.06
N VAL A 294 15.74 0.21 -3.52
CA VAL A 294 14.70 1.20 -3.82
C VAL A 294 14.11 0.88 -5.20
N VAL A 295 12.80 0.90 -5.31
CA VAL A 295 12.06 0.60 -6.53
C VAL A 295 11.04 1.68 -6.83
N THR A 296 10.62 1.79 -8.10
CA THR A 296 9.57 2.71 -8.52
C THR A 296 8.20 2.07 -8.46
N GLU A 297 7.21 2.85 -8.05
CA GLU A 297 5.79 2.54 -8.21
C GLU A 297 5.14 3.55 -9.16
N ASN A 298 4.28 3.07 -10.06
CA ASN A 298 3.49 3.93 -10.91
C ASN A 298 2.00 3.76 -10.56
N THR A 299 1.40 4.82 -10.02
CA THR A 299 -0.03 4.87 -9.74
C THR A 299 -0.65 5.95 -10.63
N ASN A 300 -1.44 5.54 -11.61
CA ASN A 300 -2.15 6.45 -12.53
C ASN A 300 -1.22 7.49 -13.21
N GLY A 301 -0.01 7.08 -13.59
CA GLY A 301 0.96 7.95 -14.25
C GLY A 301 1.87 8.75 -13.30
N ILE A 302 1.61 8.69 -12.00
CA ILE A 302 2.45 9.33 -10.98
C ILE A 302 3.47 8.32 -10.48
N ILE A 303 4.76 8.65 -10.60
CA ILE A 303 5.87 7.81 -10.18
C ILE A 303 6.28 8.20 -8.76
N THR A 304 6.25 7.23 -7.86
CA THR A 304 6.77 7.34 -6.50
C THR A 304 7.79 6.24 -6.22
N VAL A 305 8.41 6.24 -5.05
CA VAL A 305 9.39 5.24 -4.66
C VAL A 305 8.88 4.36 -3.53
N ASN A 306 9.26 3.10 -3.59
CA ASN A 306 9.06 2.13 -2.53
C ASN A 306 10.36 1.35 -2.29
N GLY A 307 10.39 0.47 -1.31
CA GLY A 307 11.49 -0.44 -1.05
C GLY A 307 11.08 -1.87 -1.29
N HIS A 308 12.09 -2.68 -1.55
CA HIS A 308 11.93 -4.12 -1.75
C HIS A 308 13.12 -4.85 -1.14
N SER A 309 12.88 -5.94 -0.44
CA SER A 309 13.91 -6.84 0.07
C SER A 309 13.59 -8.28 -0.28
N TYR A 310 14.64 -9.07 -0.45
CA TYR A 310 14.51 -10.48 -0.81
C TYR A 310 14.86 -11.36 0.39
N GLU A 311 14.19 -12.50 0.51
CA GLU A 311 14.57 -13.54 1.45
C GLU A 311 15.91 -14.19 1.03
N ASN A 312 16.12 -14.36 -0.28
CA ASN A 312 17.34 -14.94 -0.83
C ASN A 312 18.57 -14.00 -0.63
N PRO A 313 19.58 -14.39 0.18
CA PRO A 313 20.75 -13.56 0.45
C PRO A 313 21.58 -13.19 -0.79
N ALA A 314 21.51 -13.99 -1.85
CA ALA A 314 22.23 -13.71 -3.10
C ALA A 314 21.72 -12.46 -3.82
N LEU A 315 20.51 -11.99 -3.47
CA LEU A 315 19.88 -10.80 -4.03
C LEU A 315 19.97 -9.59 -3.09
N HIS A 316 20.62 -9.74 -1.93
CA HIS A 316 20.81 -8.65 -1.00
C HIS A 316 21.70 -7.57 -1.57
N THR A 317 21.36 -6.32 -1.30
CA THR A 317 22.20 -5.15 -1.57
C THR A 317 23.09 -4.84 -0.34
N LYS A 318 23.97 -3.86 -0.49
CA LYS A 318 24.75 -3.32 0.63
C LYS A 318 24.00 -2.24 1.42
N ASN A 319 22.80 -1.89 1.00
CA ASN A 319 22.03 -0.77 1.54
C ASN A 319 20.78 -1.26 2.28
N THR A 320 20.46 -0.58 3.36
CA THR A 320 19.11 -0.60 3.96
C THR A 320 18.37 0.65 3.51
N ASN A 321 17.09 0.54 3.24
CA ASN A 321 16.27 1.70 2.89
C ASN A 321 14.95 1.71 3.66
N PHE A 322 14.44 2.90 3.94
CA PHE A 322 13.13 3.15 4.56
C PHE A 322 12.59 4.51 4.17
N ALA A 323 11.27 4.67 4.26
CA ALA A 323 10.66 5.99 4.09
C ALA A 323 10.68 6.78 5.40
N LEU A 324 10.86 8.09 5.32
CA LEU A 324 10.54 9.06 6.36
C LEU A 324 9.31 9.83 5.93
N LEU A 325 8.24 9.71 6.70
CA LEU A 325 6.93 10.22 6.38
C LEU A 325 6.47 11.24 7.43
N VAL A 326 6.03 12.39 6.95
CA VAL A 326 5.36 13.43 7.75
C VAL A 326 3.86 13.33 7.48
N SER A 327 3.09 13.00 8.51
CA SER A 327 1.63 12.90 8.40
C SER A 327 0.99 14.28 8.44
N LYS A 328 0.14 14.58 7.47
CA LYS A 328 -0.66 15.81 7.41
C LYS A 328 -2.14 15.49 7.39
N HIS A 329 -2.90 16.30 8.09
CA HIS A 329 -4.35 16.29 8.05
C HIS A 329 -4.80 17.70 7.70
N PHE A 330 -5.69 17.76 6.72
CA PHE A 330 -6.24 19.05 6.27
C PHE A 330 -7.67 19.18 6.75
N THR A 331 -8.02 20.42 7.11
CA THR A 331 -9.37 20.83 7.49
C THR A 331 -9.91 21.82 6.47
N GLU A 332 -11.15 22.26 6.65
CA GLU A 332 -11.76 23.28 5.79
C GLU A 332 -10.81 24.48 5.53
N PRO A 333 -10.84 25.08 4.35
CA PRO A 333 -11.68 24.74 3.20
C PRO A 333 -11.12 23.61 2.30
N PHE A 334 -9.84 23.22 2.50
CA PHE A 334 -9.20 22.21 1.66
C PHE A 334 -9.38 20.80 2.24
N LYS A 335 -10.02 19.93 1.48
CA LYS A 335 -10.37 18.57 1.91
C LYS A 335 -9.64 17.46 1.16
N ASP A 336 -9.06 17.72 -0.02
CA ASP A 336 -8.46 16.68 -0.86
C ASP A 336 -6.99 16.45 -0.50
N SER A 337 -6.77 15.67 0.57
CA SER A 337 -5.43 15.26 0.99
C SER A 337 -4.69 14.45 -0.07
N ASN A 338 -5.41 13.64 -0.86
CA ASN A 338 -4.83 12.85 -1.93
C ASN A 338 -4.27 13.75 -3.04
N GLU A 339 -5.03 14.75 -3.47
CA GLU A 339 -4.59 15.71 -4.51
C GLU A 339 -3.36 16.50 -4.05
N TYR A 340 -3.30 16.88 -2.76
CA TYR A 340 -2.11 17.52 -2.21
C TYR A 340 -0.87 16.62 -2.31
N GLY A 341 -0.97 15.36 -1.92
CA GLY A 341 0.12 14.39 -2.04
C GLY A 341 0.52 14.12 -3.48
N GLU A 342 -0.47 13.93 -4.36
CA GLU A 342 -0.26 13.75 -5.79
C GLU A 342 0.40 14.96 -6.44
N SER A 343 0.05 16.19 -6.05
CA SER A 343 0.65 17.42 -6.62
C SER A 343 2.14 17.52 -6.35
N ILE A 344 2.58 17.14 -5.13
CA ILE A 344 4.00 17.09 -4.76
C ILE A 344 4.73 16.02 -5.56
N ALA A 345 4.13 14.84 -5.71
CA ALA A 345 4.71 13.76 -6.50
C ALA A 345 4.81 14.12 -8.00
N ARG A 346 3.79 14.77 -8.56
CA ARG A 346 3.83 15.29 -9.96
C ARG A 346 4.92 16.33 -10.12
N LEU A 347 5.11 17.25 -9.17
CA LEU A 347 6.17 18.24 -9.21
C LEU A 347 7.55 17.57 -9.22
N SER A 348 7.74 16.55 -8.39
CA SER A 348 8.96 15.73 -8.40
C SER A 348 9.20 15.05 -9.75
N ASN A 349 8.15 14.44 -10.32
CA ASN A 349 8.25 13.78 -11.63
C ASN A 349 8.56 14.79 -12.76
N MET A 350 7.99 15.99 -12.72
CA MET A 350 8.24 17.04 -13.69
C MET A 350 9.71 17.51 -13.66
N LEU A 351 10.27 17.73 -12.48
CA LEU A 351 11.64 18.21 -12.31
C LEU A 351 12.69 17.11 -12.51
N GLY A 352 12.38 15.87 -12.13
CA GLY A 352 13.29 14.74 -12.19
C GLY A 352 13.14 13.86 -13.43
N GLY A 353 12.12 14.07 -14.25
CA GLY A 353 11.76 13.14 -15.32
C GLY A 353 11.34 11.75 -14.79
N GLY A 354 10.92 11.70 -13.54
CA GLY A 354 10.61 10.51 -12.75
C GLY A 354 11.03 10.69 -11.30
N VAL A 355 11.98 9.90 -10.81
CA VAL A 355 12.48 9.96 -9.44
C VAL A 355 13.67 10.90 -9.33
N MET A 356 13.72 11.70 -8.26
CA MET A 356 14.87 12.53 -7.89
C MET A 356 15.63 11.92 -6.74
N VAL A 357 16.97 12.10 -6.74
CA VAL A 357 17.86 11.73 -5.64
C VAL A 357 18.73 12.92 -5.23
N GLN A 358 18.92 13.09 -3.92
CA GLN A 358 19.81 14.09 -3.34
C GLN A 358 20.59 13.49 -2.17
N ARG A 359 21.88 13.76 -2.11
CA ARG A 359 22.73 13.41 -0.95
C ARG A 359 22.31 14.28 0.25
N PHE A 360 22.21 13.68 1.42
CA PHE A 360 21.84 14.39 2.63
C PHE A 360 22.78 15.56 2.92
N GLY A 361 24.10 15.38 2.78
CA GLY A 361 25.06 16.47 2.98
C GLY A 361 24.92 17.62 1.97
N ASP A 362 24.43 17.37 0.76
CA ASP A 362 24.13 18.45 -0.20
C ASP A 362 22.83 19.18 0.20
N LEU A 363 21.81 18.43 0.63
CA LEU A 363 20.55 19.00 1.13
C LEU A 363 20.79 19.98 2.30
N ILE A 364 21.58 19.56 3.29
CA ILE A 364 21.88 20.41 4.47
C ILE A 364 22.62 21.69 4.07
N ARG A 365 23.48 21.63 3.04
CA ARG A 365 24.18 22.80 2.52
C ARG A 365 23.35 23.67 1.55
N GLY A 366 22.10 23.30 1.30
CA GLY A 366 21.25 23.96 0.29
C GLY A 366 21.80 23.83 -1.12
N GLN A 367 22.43 22.71 -1.44
CA GLN A 367 23.09 22.47 -2.73
C GLN A 367 22.41 21.33 -3.48
N ARG A 368 22.17 21.55 -4.77
CA ARG A 368 21.75 20.49 -5.66
C ARG A 368 22.81 19.39 -5.76
N SER A 369 22.42 18.13 -5.67
CA SER A 369 23.28 17.02 -6.08
C SER A 369 23.43 16.98 -7.61
N ASN A 370 24.56 16.47 -8.07
CA ASN A 370 24.86 16.24 -9.47
C ASN A 370 25.49 14.84 -9.67
N PRO A 371 25.60 14.32 -10.90
CA PRO A 371 26.14 12.98 -11.15
C PRO A 371 27.52 12.73 -10.53
N LYS A 372 28.41 13.73 -10.57
CA LYS A 372 29.75 13.63 -10.00
C LYS A 372 29.70 13.42 -8.48
N ARG A 373 28.93 14.23 -7.76
CA ARG A 373 28.77 14.12 -6.30
C ARG A 373 28.12 12.80 -5.87
N ILE A 374 27.16 12.28 -6.67
CA ILE A 374 26.58 10.96 -6.41
C ILE A 374 27.62 9.87 -6.59
N ALA A 375 28.41 9.91 -7.68
CA ALA A 375 29.45 8.93 -7.97
C ALA A 375 30.59 8.93 -6.93
N GLU A 376 30.90 10.10 -6.35
CA GLU A 376 31.93 10.28 -5.31
C GLU A 376 31.41 9.92 -3.89
N SER A 377 30.12 9.55 -3.76
CA SER A 377 29.57 9.14 -2.46
C SER A 377 30.04 7.73 -2.11
N PHE A 378 30.27 7.49 -0.81
CA PHE A 378 30.57 6.13 -0.33
C PHE A 378 29.38 5.18 -0.47
N LEU A 379 28.17 5.71 -0.58
CA LEU A 379 26.95 4.95 -0.86
C LEU A 379 26.56 5.12 -2.32
N THR A 380 26.34 3.98 -2.99
CA THR A 380 25.77 3.96 -4.34
C THR A 380 24.26 3.71 -4.23
N PRO A 381 23.39 4.63 -4.70
CA PRO A 381 21.94 4.39 -4.73
C PRO A 381 21.59 3.14 -5.54
N THR A 382 20.64 2.36 -5.04
CA THR A 382 20.20 1.13 -5.74
C THR A 382 19.23 1.41 -6.89
N LEU A 383 18.60 2.59 -6.91
CA LEU A 383 17.75 3.05 -7.99
C LEU A 383 18.47 4.11 -8.83
N ASP A 384 18.45 3.94 -10.15
CA ASP A 384 18.87 5.00 -11.07
C ASP A 384 17.82 6.13 -11.03
N ALA A 385 18.23 7.27 -10.50
CA ALA A 385 17.39 8.44 -10.28
C ALA A 385 18.12 9.73 -10.66
N THR A 386 17.38 10.76 -11.00
CA THR A 386 17.95 12.06 -11.43
C THR A 386 18.50 12.83 -10.22
N PRO A 387 19.80 13.16 -10.18
CA PRO A 387 20.35 14.02 -9.15
C PRO A 387 19.71 15.41 -9.16
N GLY A 388 19.17 15.85 -8.03
CA GLY A 388 18.38 17.07 -7.96
C GLY A 388 18.48 17.80 -6.63
N ASP A 389 17.49 18.67 -6.42
CA ASP A 389 17.31 19.47 -5.21
C ASP A 389 15.88 19.29 -4.70
N LEU A 390 15.73 18.59 -3.58
CA LEU A 390 14.43 18.30 -2.96
C LEU A 390 13.75 19.56 -2.39
N SER A 391 14.50 20.62 -2.13
CA SER A 391 13.93 21.89 -1.64
C SER A 391 13.03 22.58 -2.68
N LEU A 392 13.17 22.22 -3.96
CA LEU A 392 12.30 22.71 -5.04
C LEU A 392 10.96 21.96 -5.13
N VAL A 393 10.86 20.82 -4.44
CA VAL A 393 9.70 19.93 -4.49
C VAL A 393 8.95 19.86 -3.18
N MET A 394 9.71 19.68 -2.09
CA MET A 394 9.13 19.42 -0.78
C MET A 394 8.75 20.72 -0.09
N PRO A 395 7.54 20.86 0.45
CA PRO A 395 7.20 21.96 1.33
C PRO A 395 8.20 22.07 2.47
N LYS A 396 8.66 23.30 2.75
CA LYS A 396 9.71 23.57 3.75
C LYS A 396 9.44 22.88 5.10
N ARG A 397 8.21 22.94 5.61
CA ARG A 397 7.83 22.34 6.89
C ARG A 397 8.03 20.82 6.91
N ILE A 398 7.74 20.16 5.80
CA ILE A 398 7.91 18.71 5.64
C ILE A 398 9.40 18.38 5.57
N LEU A 399 10.15 19.13 4.76
CA LEU A 399 11.58 18.92 4.60
C LEU A 399 12.36 19.15 5.91
N ASP A 400 12.05 20.23 6.65
CA ASP A 400 12.63 20.52 7.98
C ASP A 400 12.36 19.33 8.94
N GLY A 401 11.13 18.80 8.98
CA GLY A 401 10.78 17.68 9.84
C GLY A 401 11.53 16.40 9.48
N ILE A 402 11.75 16.13 8.20
CA ILE A 402 12.55 15.00 7.73
C ILE A 402 14.01 15.16 8.18
N ILE A 403 14.57 16.34 8.05
CA ILE A 403 15.94 16.66 8.50
C ILE A 403 16.09 16.44 10.01
N GLU A 404 15.15 16.97 10.82
CA GLU A 404 15.15 16.74 12.27
C GLU A 404 15.11 15.24 12.61
N MET A 405 14.27 14.48 11.91
CA MET A 405 14.16 13.03 12.13
C MET A 405 15.45 12.29 11.78
N ILE A 406 16.17 12.68 10.72
CA ILE A 406 17.45 12.05 10.35
C ILE A 406 18.46 12.26 11.47
N TYR A 407 18.60 13.48 12.01
CA TYR A 407 19.49 13.74 13.14
C TYR A 407 19.06 12.99 14.41
N ALA A 408 17.76 12.86 14.66
CA ALA A 408 17.27 12.08 15.80
C ALA A 408 17.61 10.59 15.65
N LEU A 409 17.51 10.02 14.44
CA LEU A 409 17.90 8.64 14.16
C LEU A 409 19.40 8.41 14.29
N ASP A 410 20.23 9.39 13.93
CA ASP A 410 21.69 9.31 14.08
C ASP A 410 22.12 9.08 15.55
N ASN A 411 21.33 9.53 16.52
CA ASN A 411 21.60 9.25 17.93
C ASN A 411 21.45 7.78 18.34
N ILE A 412 20.63 7.00 17.60
CA ILE A 412 20.40 5.58 17.92
C ILE A 412 21.05 4.62 16.92
N ALA A 413 21.45 5.13 15.77
CA ALA A 413 22.15 4.41 14.70
C ALA A 413 23.15 5.37 14.02
N PRO A 414 24.29 5.66 14.66
CA PRO A 414 25.28 6.60 14.16
C PRO A 414 25.90 6.15 12.83
N GLY A 415 26.08 7.09 11.91
CA GLY A 415 26.70 6.91 10.58
C GLY A 415 25.80 7.26 9.45
#